data_d5d299e0d9d5eae042194fa798456d1b
#
_entry.id   d5d299e0d9d5eae042194fa798456d1b
#
_cell.length_a   1.000
_cell.length_b   1.000
_cell.length_c   1.000
_cell.angle_alpha   90.00
_cell.angle_beta   90.00
_cell.angle_gamma   90.00
#
_symmetry.space_group_name_H-M   'P 1'
#
loop_
_entity.id
_entity.type
_entity.pdbx_description
1 polymer ?
#
loop_
_entity_poly.entity_id
_entity_poly.type
_entity_poly.pdbx_seq_one_letter_code
_entity_poly.pdbx_strand_id
1 'polypeptide(L)'
;MGAPLSCKTDETYKYDTVVYVKSASATVYKRPDIFSETLSTLTFGSKVQGLNEKYRYGVPIDWRKVLLSSGEEGYIEQKYLADGAFMGRIGQLLDTISSMEPQGEGELKQKARLYIEPSDSSPLIDIVNPLSHVIIYKKVSSPTGEGNIATADKSGVKKWYLVKTDKGLAGYIPTKNVRLTPPDEISVYTSVRNAVAWQKIPVERGEGEGRDYVVSYLGTKAPEGADFDRIEVYRYDAQSKRYATVLAKSGLYGLLPLSVAKLDGGVIIKARVMNKKDGRVYIQEYSYPPPVRLIREYSEE
;
A
#
# COMPACT_ATOMS: atom_id res chain seq x y z
N MET A 1 19.27 20.39 61.70
CA MET A 1 18.12 20.62 60.78
C MET A 1 18.38 19.84 59.49
N GLY A 2 17.80 18.63 59.41
CA GLY A 2 17.95 17.78 58.24
C GLY A 2 16.83 18.10 57.26
N ALA A 3 17.16 18.43 56.01
CA ALA A 3 16.21 18.59 54.95
C ALA A 3 15.61 17.22 54.61
N PRO A 4 14.32 17.12 54.27
CA PRO A 4 13.70 15.86 53.87
C PRO A 4 14.21 15.49 52.48
N LEU A 5 14.83 14.32 52.36
CA LEU A 5 15.08 13.66 51.07
C LEU A 5 13.75 13.42 50.36
N SER A 6 13.50 14.18 49.34
CA SER A 6 12.34 14.00 48.47
C SER A 6 12.49 12.66 47.75
N CYS A 7 11.71 11.66 48.11
CA CYS A 7 11.48 10.43 47.34
C CYS A 7 10.72 10.74 46.04
N LYS A 8 11.43 11.23 45.03
CA LYS A 8 10.93 11.35 43.64
C LYS A 8 11.32 10.16 42.76
N THR A 9 11.79 9.06 43.30
CA THR A 9 12.51 8.01 42.56
C THR A 9 11.66 6.81 42.15
N ASP A 10 10.45 6.62 42.65
CA ASP A 10 9.70 5.38 42.38
C ASP A 10 8.69 5.46 41.21
N GLU A 11 8.20 6.66 40.86
CA GLU A 11 7.22 6.81 39.75
C GLU A 11 7.88 6.79 38.38
N THR A 12 9.13 7.24 38.25
CA THR A 12 9.84 7.34 36.97
C THR A 12 10.17 5.97 36.37
N TYR A 13 10.43 4.95 37.23
CA TYR A 13 10.71 3.58 36.80
C TYR A 13 9.48 2.76 36.49
N LYS A 14 8.30 3.23 36.82
CA LYS A 14 7.03 2.56 36.57
C LYS A 14 6.63 2.59 35.10
N TYR A 15 6.98 3.67 34.40
CA TYR A 15 6.69 3.91 32.97
C TYR A 15 8.00 3.94 32.16
N ASP A 16 8.67 2.80 32.06
CA ASP A 16 9.96 2.67 31.39
C ASP A 16 9.89 2.05 30.00
N THR A 17 8.73 1.53 29.63
CA THR A 17 8.53 0.87 28.34
C THR A 17 8.07 1.89 27.30
N VAL A 18 8.86 2.07 26.25
CA VAL A 18 8.47 2.91 25.11
C VAL A 18 7.60 2.10 24.16
N VAL A 19 6.41 2.61 23.89
CA VAL A 19 5.50 2.06 22.89
C VAL A 19 5.07 3.14 21.87
N TYR A 20 4.67 2.71 20.70
CA TYR A 20 4.32 3.58 19.58
C TYR A 20 2.93 3.26 19.07
N VAL A 21 2.21 4.26 18.60
CA VAL A 21 0.96 4.09 17.87
C VAL A 21 1.28 3.60 16.45
N LYS A 22 0.85 2.40 16.11
CA LYS A 22 1.05 1.76 14.78
C LYS A 22 -0.11 1.97 13.82
N SER A 23 -1.30 2.31 14.31
CA SER A 23 -2.50 2.59 13.53
C SER A 23 -2.57 4.06 13.15
N ALA A 24 -3.46 4.41 12.22
CA ALA A 24 -3.66 5.79 11.78
C ALA A 24 -3.97 6.74 12.96
N SER A 25 -4.75 6.25 13.94
CA SER A 25 -5.04 6.96 15.19
C SER A 25 -5.34 5.96 16.31
N ALA A 26 -5.10 6.38 17.56
CA ALA A 26 -5.47 5.64 18.76
C ALA A 26 -6.00 6.62 19.82
N THR A 27 -7.15 6.29 20.39
CA THR A 27 -7.77 7.10 21.46
C THR A 27 -7.20 6.68 22.80
N VAL A 28 -6.86 7.66 23.63
CA VAL A 28 -6.47 7.48 25.03
C VAL A 28 -7.67 7.76 25.91
N TYR A 29 -8.03 6.81 26.74
CA TYR A 29 -9.18 6.86 27.62
C TYR A 29 -8.76 6.97 29.08
N LYS A 30 -9.61 7.56 29.92
CA LYS A 30 -9.39 7.70 31.36
C LYS A 30 -9.45 6.36 32.09
N ARG A 31 -10.22 5.40 31.57
CA ARG A 31 -10.34 4.03 32.08
C ARG A 31 -10.21 3.05 30.94
N PRO A 32 -9.87 1.77 31.16
CA PRO A 32 -9.77 0.75 30.12
C PRO A 32 -11.17 0.32 29.62
N ASP A 33 -11.88 1.25 29.03
CA ASP A 33 -13.23 1.12 28.51
C ASP A 33 -13.45 2.13 27.38
N ILE A 34 -13.91 1.67 26.21
CA ILE A 34 -14.14 2.51 25.01
C ILE A 34 -15.25 3.56 25.20
N PHE A 35 -16.11 3.41 26.21
CA PHE A 35 -17.14 4.38 26.58
C PHE A 35 -16.68 5.36 27.68
N SER A 36 -15.44 5.22 28.15
CA SER A 36 -14.85 6.14 29.12
C SER A 36 -14.56 7.50 28.48
N GLU A 37 -14.35 8.49 29.33
CA GLU A 37 -13.88 9.83 28.94
C GLU A 37 -12.61 9.74 28.09
N THR A 38 -12.60 10.41 26.95
CA THR A 38 -11.43 10.53 26.07
C THR A 38 -10.50 11.62 26.61
N LEU A 39 -9.26 11.27 26.88
CA LEU A 39 -8.23 12.21 27.32
C LEU A 39 -7.48 12.82 26.11
N SER A 40 -7.19 12.00 25.10
CA SER A 40 -6.43 12.43 23.93
C SER A 40 -6.66 11.48 22.75
N THR A 41 -6.29 11.93 21.55
CA THR A 41 -6.15 11.08 20.36
C THR A 41 -4.74 11.22 19.84
N LEU A 42 -4.04 10.10 19.71
CA LEU A 42 -2.68 10.01 19.20
C LEU A 42 -2.71 9.52 17.75
N THR A 43 -1.76 9.98 16.95
CA THR A 43 -1.62 9.62 15.53
C THR A 43 -0.51 8.60 15.31
N PHE A 44 -0.45 8.02 14.12
CA PHE A 44 0.62 7.12 13.71
C PHE A 44 2.01 7.66 14.07
N GLY A 45 2.85 6.81 14.64
CA GLY A 45 4.21 7.14 15.06
C GLY A 45 4.31 7.87 16.40
N SER A 46 3.19 8.30 17.02
CA SER A 46 3.21 8.90 18.35
C SER A 46 3.87 7.94 19.35
N LYS A 47 4.83 8.47 20.11
CA LYS A 47 5.61 7.78 21.14
C LYS A 47 5.02 8.07 22.51
N VAL A 48 4.73 7.04 23.28
CA VAL A 48 4.24 7.16 24.67
C VAL A 48 5.02 6.22 25.61
N GLN A 49 5.05 6.59 26.88
CA GLN A 49 5.60 5.73 27.91
C GLN A 49 4.53 4.77 28.41
N GLY A 50 4.73 3.48 28.20
CA GLY A 50 3.85 2.43 28.70
C GLY A 50 4.24 1.97 30.09
N LEU A 51 3.24 1.60 30.88
CA LEU A 51 3.44 0.97 32.18
C LEU A 51 4.27 -0.31 32.00
N ASN A 52 5.33 -0.47 32.81
CA ASN A 52 6.15 -1.68 32.83
C ASN A 52 5.29 -2.91 33.15
N GLU A 53 5.55 -4.05 32.52
CA GLU A 53 4.76 -5.30 32.64
C GLU A 53 4.67 -5.77 34.11
N LYS A 54 5.74 -5.59 34.93
CA LYS A 54 5.72 -5.96 36.35
C LYS A 54 4.69 -5.18 37.19
N TYR A 55 4.25 -4.03 36.73
CA TYR A 55 3.26 -3.18 37.41
C TYR A 55 1.86 -3.27 36.77
N ARG A 56 1.64 -4.20 35.83
CA ARG A 56 0.40 -4.32 35.03
C ARG A 56 -0.78 -4.91 35.80
N TYR A 57 -0.61 -5.21 37.09
CA TYR A 57 -1.69 -5.77 37.92
C TYR A 57 -2.96 -4.88 37.84
N GLY A 58 -4.10 -5.51 37.56
CA GLY A 58 -5.39 -4.81 37.43
C GLY A 58 -5.64 -4.11 36.09
N VAL A 59 -4.69 -4.13 35.12
CA VAL A 59 -4.92 -3.64 33.76
C VAL A 59 -5.38 -4.80 32.88
N PRO A 60 -6.57 -4.71 32.21
CA PRO A 60 -7.03 -5.75 31.30
C PRO A 60 -6.01 -6.01 30.17
N ILE A 61 -5.92 -7.26 29.71
CA ILE A 61 -4.92 -7.69 28.74
C ILE A 61 -4.95 -6.94 27.42
N ASP A 62 -6.15 -6.54 26.99
CA ASP A 62 -6.36 -5.81 25.74
C ASP A 62 -6.05 -4.31 25.85
N TRP A 63 -5.63 -3.86 27.02
CA TRP A 63 -5.34 -2.46 27.31
C TRP A 63 -3.89 -2.26 27.75
N ARG A 64 -3.35 -1.09 27.44
CA ARG A 64 -2.06 -0.61 27.91
C ARG A 64 -2.27 0.68 28.69
N LYS A 65 -1.85 0.74 29.94
CA LYS A 65 -1.76 1.99 30.68
C LYS A 65 -0.55 2.77 30.19
N VAL A 66 -0.73 4.04 29.91
CA VAL A 66 0.30 4.92 29.35
C VAL A 66 0.36 6.24 30.11
N LEU A 67 1.53 6.88 30.05
CA LEU A 67 1.75 8.23 30.53
C LEU A 67 1.88 9.18 29.34
N LEU A 68 1.02 10.16 29.25
CA LEU A 68 1.04 11.19 28.21
C LEU A 68 2.14 12.23 28.50
N SER A 69 2.52 13.00 27.50
CA SER A 69 3.46 14.11 27.64
C SER A 69 2.95 15.22 28.57
N SER A 70 1.64 15.30 28.77
CA SER A 70 0.99 16.18 29.76
C SER A 70 1.26 15.77 31.22
N GLY A 71 1.78 14.56 31.45
CA GLY A 71 1.89 13.95 32.77
C GLY A 71 0.62 13.21 33.22
N GLU A 72 -0.41 13.15 32.38
CA GLU A 72 -1.65 12.46 32.68
C GLU A 72 -1.59 10.99 32.31
N GLU A 73 -2.10 10.11 33.18
CA GLU A 73 -2.20 8.68 32.93
C GLU A 73 -3.49 8.34 32.18
N GLY A 74 -3.40 7.46 31.18
CA GLY A 74 -4.56 6.98 30.43
C GLY A 74 -4.40 5.55 29.96
N TYR A 75 -5.37 5.08 29.19
CA TYR A 75 -5.43 3.71 28.66
C TYR A 75 -5.62 3.73 27.15
N ILE A 76 -4.83 2.92 26.44
CA ILE A 76 -4.95 2.69 25.00
C ILE A 76 -5.19 1.19 24.78
N GLU A 77 -6.03 0.83 23.82
CA GLU A 77 -6.17 -0.57 23.43
C GLU A 77 -4.85 -1.10 22.85
N GLN A 78 -4.38 -2.23 23.36
CA GLN A 78 -3.09 -2.85 22.99
C GLN A 78 -2.96 -3.09 21.48
N LYS A 79 -4.04 -3.37 20.78
CA LYS A 79 -4.07 -3.61 19.32
C LYS A 79 -3.55 -2.44 18.49
N TYR A 80 -3.58 -1.21 19.01
CA TYR A 80 -3.09 0.00 18.32
C TYR A 80 -1.63 0.33 18.59
N LEU A 81 -1.00 -0.44 19.48
CA LEU A 81 0.37 -0.20 19.92
C LEU A 81 1.36 -1.22 19.33
N ALA A 82 2.60 -0.79 19.21
CA ALA A 82 3.72 -1.60 18.79
C ALA A 82 4.99 -1.19 19.53
N ASP A 83 5.98 -2.07 19.54
CA ASP A 83 7.34 -1.77 19.96
C ASP A 83 8.14 -1.05 18.85
N GLY A 84 9.36 -0.62 19.17
CA GLY A 84 10.24 0.06 18.24
C GLY A 84 10.70 -0.82 17.08
N ALA A 85 10.86 -2.12 17.29
CA ALA A 85 11.27 -3.05 16.24
C ALA A 85 10.18 -3.18 15.16
N PHE A 86 8.93 -3.34 15.57
CA PHE A 86 7.81 -3.37 14.64
C PHE A 86 7.64 -2.05 13.89
N MET A 87 7.78 -0.91 14.59
CA MET A 87 7.75 0.41 13.92
C MET A 87 8.88 0.60 12.92
N GLY A 88 10.08 0.08 13.23
CA GLY A 88 11.19 0.06 12.27
C GLY A 88 10.86 -0.69 10.97
N ARG A 89 10.17 -1.84 11.07
CA ARG A 89 9.70 -2.59 9.89
C ARG A 89 8.67 -1.82 9.07
N ILE A 90 7.73 -1.11 9.72
CA ILE A 90 6.77 -0.24 9.02
C ILE A 90 7.52 0.91 8.32
N GLY A 91 8.52 1.51 8.97
CA GLY A 91 9.38 2.54 8.39
C GLY A 91 10.08 2.04 7.13
N GLN A 92 10.73 0.89 7.17
CA GLN A 92 11.36 0.25 5.99
C GLN A 92 10.36 0.01 4.85
N LEU A 93 9.12 -0.35 5.16
CA LEU A 93 8.09 -0.54 4.14
C LEU A 93 7.68 0.81 3.50
N LEU A 94 7.56 1.87 4.30
CA LEU A 94 7.30 3.23 3.82
C LEU A 94 8.45 3.74 2.94
N ASP A 95 9.70 3.50 3.35
CA ASP A 95 10.88 3.86 2.55
C ASP A 95 10.90 3.08 1.21
N THR A 96 10.55 1.80 1.24
CA THR A 96 10.46 0.97 0.03
C THR A 96 9.45 1.56 -0.95
N ILE A 97 8.23 1.90 -0.53
CA ILE A 97 7.22 2.45 -1.44
C ILE A 97 7.54 3.88 -1.90
N SER A 98 8.34 4.65 -1.13
CA SER A 98 8.73 6.01 -1.52
C SER A 98 9.62 6.03 -2.78
N SER A 99 10.33 4.94 -3.05
CA SER A 99 11.16 4.75 -4.23
C SER A 99 10.44 4.09 -5.42
N MET A 100 9.16 3.74 -5.25
CA MET A 100 8.37 3.02 -6.26
C MET A 100 7.35 3.93 -6.94
N GLU A 101 7.15 3.73 -8.24
CA GLU A 101 6.05 4.36 -8.97
C GLU A 101 4.72 3.65 -8.66
N PRO A 102 3.63 4.40 -8.36
CA PRO A 102 2.30 3.82 -8.22
C PRO A 102 1.87 3.06 -9.47
N GLN A 103 1.27 1.90 -9.31
CA GLN A 103 0.75 1.07 -10.40
C GLN A 103 -0.75 1.31 -10.66
N GLY A 104 -1.40 2.05 -9.79
CA GLY A 104 -2.81 2.37 -9.86
C GLY A 104 -3.38 2.73 -8.51
N GLU A 105 -4.67 2.91 -8.49
CA GLU A 105 -5.43 3.30 -7.32
C GLU A 105 -6.65 2.40 -7.16
N GLY A 106 -7.23 2.37 -5.98
CA GLY A 106 -8.42 1.58 -5.74
C GLY A 106 -9.11 1.95 -4.45
N GLU A 107 -10.27 1.36 -4.25
CA GLU A 107 -11.07 1.46 -3.04
C GLU A 107 -11.29 0.09 -2.42
N LEU A 108 -11.37 0.04 -1.10
CA LEU A 108 -11.71 -1.19 -0.40
C LEU A 108 -13.19 -1.54 -0.60
N LYS A 109 -13.46 -2.75 -1.05
CA LYS A 109 -14.83 -3.31 -1.17
C LYS A 109 -15.48 -3.57 0.17
N GLN A 110 -14.66 -3.90 1.17
CA GLN A 110 -15.08 -4.28 2.52
C GLN A 110 -13.95 -3.96 3.51
N LYS A 111 -14.25 -4.05 4.81
CA LYS A 111 -13.25 -3.93 5.88
C LYS A 111 -12.11 -4.92 5.65
N ALA A 112 -10.86 -4.45 5.62
CA ALA A 112 -9.69 -5.26 5.31
C ALA A 112 -8.58 -5.08 6.33
N ARG A 113 -7.85 -6.17 6.59
CA ARG A 113 -6.66 -6.15 7.43
C ARG A 113 -5.46 -5.70 6.60
N LEU A 114 -4.68 -4.76 7.13
CA LEU A 114 -3.43 -4.28 6.56
C LEU A 114 -2.27 -5.00 7.27
N TYR A 115 -1.54 -5.81 6.56
CA TYR A 115 -0.46 -6.64 7.09
C TYR A 115 0.91 -6.08 6.73
N ILE A 116 1.93 -6.38 7.55
CA ILE A 116 3.29 -5.95 7.26
C ILE A 116 3.99 -6.81 6.19
N GLU A 117 3.49 -8.03 5.98
CA GLU A 117 3.96 -8.96 4.93
C GLU A 117 2.77 -9.59 4.20
N PRO A 118 2.96 -10.11 2.97
CA PRO A 118 1.88 -10.69 2.18
C PRO A 118 1.49 -12.09 2.68
N SER A 119 1.04 -12.19 3.93
CA SER A 119 0.63 -13.43 4.60
C SER A 119 -0.49 -13.17 5.61
N ASP A 120 -1.44 -14.11 5.74
CA ASP A 120 -2.51 -14.05 6.75
C ASP A 120 -2.00 -14.24 8.18
N SER A 121 -0.84 -14.87 8.35
CA SER A 121 -0.15 -15.05 9.63
C SER A 121 0.76 -13.88 10.01
N SER A 122 0.93 -12.94 9.08
CA SER A 122 1.77 -11.75 9.33
C SER A 122 1.15 -10.83 10.38
N PRO A 123 1.99 -10.14 11.16
CA PRO A 123 1.51 -9.14 12.11
C PRO A 123 0.67 -8.05 11.44
N LEU A 124 -0.41 -7.69 12.14
CA LEU A 124 -1.36 -6.68 11.71
C LEU A 124 -0.84 -5.28 12.02
N ILE A 125 -0.85 -4.39 11.01
CA ILE A 125 -0.60 -2.96 11.18
C ILE A 125 -1.88 -2.28 11.64
N ASP A 126 -2.93 -2.35 10.78
CA ASP A 126 -4.23 -1.70 11.05
C ASP A 126 -5.37 -2.44 10.37
N ILE A 127 -6.59 -1.98 10.62
CA ILE A 127 -7.80 -2.40 9.93
C ILE A 127 -8.33 -1.21 9.15
N VAL A 128 -8.39 -1.35 7.83
CA VAL A 128 -8.84 -0.30 6.91
C VAL A 128 -10.32 -0.49 6.60
N ASN A 129 -11.08 0.61 6.66
CA ASN A 129 -12.53 0.59 6.48
C ASN A 129 -12.93 0.43 4.99
N PRO A 130 -14.18 0.00 4.70
CA PRO A 130 -14.72 0.04 3.35
C PRO A 130 -14.64 1.44 2.75
N LEU A 131 -14.55 1.52 1.42
CA LEU A 131 -14.47 2.75 0.63
C LEU A 131 -13.22 3.61 0.90
N SER A 132 -12.30 3.18 1.80
CA SER A 132 -11.00 3.85 1.92
C SER A 132 -10.24 3.72 0.61
N HIS A 133 -9.68 4.84 0.18
CA HIS A 133 -8.82 4.92 -1.00
C HIS A 133 -7.43 4.36 -0.71
N VAL A 134 -6.87 3.65 -1.66
CA VAL A 134 -5.52 3.08 -1.58
C VAL A 134 -4.76 3.31 -2.89
N ILE A 135 -3.48 3.66 -2.75
CA ILE A 135 -2.53 3.72 -3.86
C ILE A 135 -1.79 2.38 -3.91
N ILE A 136 -1.71 1.77 -5.08
CA ILE A 136 -1.13 0.44 -5.29
C ILE A 136 0.26 0.59 -5.88
N TYR A 137 1.26 -0.02 -5.26
CA TYR A 137 2.67 0.04 -5.69
C TYR A 137 3.16 -1.27 -6.29
N LYS A 138 2.71 -2.40 -5.76
CA LYS A 138 3.17 -3.71 -6.20
C LYS A 138 2.09 -4.76 -6.02
N LYS A 139 2.08 -5.74 -6.91
CA LYS A 139 1.33 -6.98 -6.76
C LYS A 139 2.31 -8.10 -6.47
N VAL A 140 2.04 -8.91 -5.46
CA VAL A 140 2.85 -10.06 -5.08
C VAL A 140 1.98 -11.29 -4.89
N SER A 141 2.57 -12.46 -5.12
CA SER A 141 1.94 -13.75 -4.88
C SER A 141 2.66 -14.44 -3.73
N SER A 142 1.91 -15.02 -2.81
CA SER A 142 2.48 -15.85 -1.74
C SER A 142 1.77 -17.20 -1.70
N PRO A 143 2.48 -18.30 -1.39
CA PRO A 143 1.84 -19.57 -1.12
C PRO A 143 0.79 -19.38 -0.01
N THR A 144 -0.37 -20.01 -0.15
CA THR A 144 -1.31 -20.10 0.98
C THR A 144 -0.70 -21.07 1.98
N GLY A 145 -0.47 -20.59 3.22
CA GLY A 145 -0.12 -21.47 4.32
C GLY A 145 -1.20 -22.57 4.50
N GLU A 146 -0.79 -23.72 4.98
CA GLU A 146 -1.69 -24.84 5.24
C GLU A 146 -2.91 -24.36 6.06
N GLY A 147 -4.10 -24.48 5.49
CA GLY A 147 -5.37 -24.21 6.18
C GLY A 147 -6.34 -23.22 5.57
N ASN A 148 -5.99 -22.44 4.55
CA ASN A 148 -6.89 -21.42 4.00
C ASN A 148 -7.14 -21.52 2.48
N ILE A 149 -7.70 -22.65 2.05
CA ILE A 149 -8.05 -22.92 0.64
C ILE A 149 -9.14 -21.96 0.12
N ALA A 150 -9.98 -21.39 1.00
CA ALA A 150 -11.10 -20.52 0.62
C ALA A 150 -10.70 -19.17 0.02
N THR A 151 -9.42 -18.78 0.10
CA THR A 151 -8.92 -17.46 -0.34
C THR A 151 -7.89 -17.53 -1.47
N ALA A 152 -7.45 -18.74 -1.83
CA ALA A 152 -6.52 -18.99 -2.92
C ALA A 152 -7.25 -19.05 -4.28
N ASP A 153 -6.53 -18.74 -5.36
CA ASP A 153 -6.97 -19.14 -6.70
C ASP A 153 -6.82 -20.67 -6.87
N LYS A 154 -7.18 -21.18 -8.04
CA LYS A 154 -7.10 -22.62 -8.34
C LYS A 154 -5.68 -23.21 -8.20
N SER A 155 -4.65 -22.36 -8.14
CA SER A 155 -3.24 -22.74 -7.97
C SER A 155 -2.80 -22.82 -6.51
N GLY A 156 -3.66 -22.51 -5.54
CA GLY A 156 -3.30 -22.42 -4.12
C GLY A 156 -2.45 -21.20 -3.78
N VAL A 157 -2.43 -20.18 -4.64
CA VAL A 157 -1.64 -18.96 -4.48
C VAL A 157 -2.56 -17.79 -4.13
N LYS A 158 -2.22 -17.09 -3.07
CA LYS A 158 -2.91 -15.85 -2.69
C LYS A 158 -2.17 -14.64 -3.24
N LYS A 159 -2.93 -13.71 -3.84
CA LYS A 159 -2.39 -12.47 -4.42
C LYS A 159 -2.65 -11.28 -3.48
N TRP A 160 -1.65 -10.41 -3.36
CA TRP A 160 -1.64 -9.26 -2.48
C TRP A 160 -1.25 -8.00 -3.22
N TYR A 161 -1.80 -6.87 -2.81
CA TYR A 161 -1.30 -5.56 -3.18
C TYR A 161 -0.50 -4.97 -2.02
N LEU A 162 0.68 -4.45 -2.32
CA LEU A 162 1.37 -3.49 -1.47
C LEU A 162 0.75 -2.14 -1.73
N VAL A 163 0.16 -1.55 -0.70
CA VAL A 163 -0.62 -0.33 -0.81
C VAL A 163 -0.16 0.73 0.20
N LYS A 164 -0.47 1.98 -0.13
CA LYS A 164 -0.51 3.09 0.83
C LYS A 164 -1.94 3.58 0.95
N THR A 165 -2.42 3.70 2.18
CA THR A 165 -3.77 4.18 2.48
C THR A 165 -3.84 5.72 2.43
N ASP A 166 -5.04 6.28 2.34
CA ASP A 166 -5.33 7.71 2.49
C ASP A 166 -4.81 8.31 3.82
N LYS A 167 -4.65 7.47 4.84
CA LYS A 167 -4.10 7.83 6.15
C LYS A 167 -2.57 7.70 6.24
N GLY A 168 -1.90 7.42 5.13
CA GLY A 168 -0.44 7.35 5.06
C GLY A 168 0.18 6.03 5.54
N LEU A 169 -0.61 5.02 5.93
CA LEU A 169 -0.09 3.71 6.31
C LEU A 169 0.23 2.87 5.08
N ALA A 170 1.36 2.16 5.10
CA ALA A 170 1.74 1.20 4.08
C ALA A 170 1.60 -0.24 4.59
N GLY A 171 1.20 -1.17 3.70
CA GLY A 171 1.09 -2.58 4.03
C GLY A 171 0.50 -3.41 2.91
N TYR A 172 0.28 -4.69 3.19
CA TYR A 172 -0.26 -5.65 2.24
C TYR A 172 -1.75 -5.93 2.50
N ILE A 173 -2.54 -5.89 1.43
CA ILE A 173 -3.98 -6.22 1.43
C ILE A 173 -4.24 -7.28 0.37
N PRO A 174 -5.07 -8.32 0.62
CA PRO A 174 -5.48 -9.27 -0.42
C PRO A 174 -6.12 -8.56 -1.61
N THR A 175 -5.72 -8.91 -2.83
CA THR A 175 -6.21 -8.23 -4.06
C THR A 175 -7.72 -8.27 -4.20
N LYS A 176 -8.38 -9.33 -3.74
CA LYS A 176 -9.84 -9.49 -3.78
C LYS A 176 -10.60 -8.41 -3.00
N ASN A 177 -9.95 -7.77 -2.01
CA ASN A 177 -10.57 -6.75 -1.17
C ASN A 177 -10.50 -5.34 -1.81
N VAL A 178 -9.76 -5.18 -2.91
CA VAL A 178 -9.59 -3.89 -3.59
C VAL A 178 -10.38 -3.89 -4.90
N ARG A 179 -11.13 -2.82 -5.14
CA ARG A 179 -11.69 -2.47 -6.44
C ARG A 179 -10.78 -1.42 -7.06
N LEU A 180 -10.21 -1.72 -8.21
CA LEU A 180 -9.39 -0.77 -8.95
C LEU A 180 -10.27 0.35 -9.50
N THR A 181 -9.78 1.59 -9.43
CA THR A 181 -10.48 2.81 -9.85
C THR A 181 -9.61 3.58 -10.83
N PRO A 182 -9.64 3.23 -12.14
CA PRO A 182 -8.94 4.00 -13.17
C PRO A 182 -9.38 5.46 -13.15
N PRO A 183 -8.50 6.41 -13.55
CA PRO A 183 -8.83 7.82 -13.64
C PRO A 183 -10.09 8.06 -14.47
N ASP A 184 -10.94 8.99 -14.02
CA ASP A 184 -12.22 9.30 -14.66
C ASP A 184 -12.08 9.66 -16.14
N GLU A 185 -10.98 10.35 -16.50
CA GLU A 185 -10.69 10.78 -17.86
C GLU A 185 -10.60 9.62 -18.86
N ILE A 186 -10.15 8.45 -18.39
CA ILE A 186 -10.01 7.23 -19.21
C ILE A 186 -11.01 6.14 -18.84
N SER A 187 -11.91 6.38 -17.91
CA SER A 187 -12.86 5.39 -17.39
C SER A 187 -13.71 4.75 -18.48
N VAL A 188 -14.18 5.53 -19.46
CA VAL A 188 -14.95 5.04 -20.63
C VAL A 188 -14.14 4.02 -21.44
N TYR A 189 -12.83 4.23 -21.59
CA TYR A 189 -11.94 3.35 -22.36
C TYR A 189 -11.54 2.10 -21.58
N THR A 190 -11.53 2.17 -20.25
CA THR A 190 -11.14 1.07 -19.36
C THR A 190 -12.33 0.24 -18.89
N SER A 191 -13.56 0.74 -18.98
CA SER A 191 -14.79 0.09 -18.48
C SER A 191 -15.13 -1.24 -19.16
N VAL A 192 -14.77 -1.41 -20.43
CA VAL A 192 -15.03 -2.62 -21.21
C VAL A 192 -13.98 -3.72 -21.04
N ARG A 193 -12.90 -3.44 -20.34
CA ARG A 193 -11.78 -4.34 -20.09
C ARG A 193 -11.32 -4.25 -18.65
N ASN A 194 -10.75 -5.32 -18.15
CA ASN A 194 -10.19 -5.37 -16.80
C ASN A 194 -8.83 -4.69 -16.75
N ALA A 195 -8.80 -3.36 -16.54
CA ALA A 195 -7.57 -2.60 -16.29
C ALA A 195 -6.97 -3.04 -14.95
N VAL A 196 -5.66 -3.31 -14.93
CA VAL A 196 -4.94 -3.83 -13.74
C VAL A 196 -3.84 -2.91 -13.26
N ALA A 197 -3.31 -2.05 -14.12
CA ALA A 197 -2.40 -0.97 -13.75
C ALA A 197 -2.43 0.14 -14.82
N TRP A 198 -2.05 1.35 -14.41
CA TRP A 198 -1.93 2.50 -15.31
C TRP A 198 -0.91 3.49 -14.80
N GLN A 199 -0.29 4.20 -15.73
CA GLN A 199 0.69 5.25 -15.47
C GLN A 199 0.33 6.49 -16.28
N LYS A 200 0.44 7.67 -15.66
CA LYS A 200 0.43 8.95 -16.39
C LYS A 200 1.74 9.07 -17.16
N ILE A 201 1.65 9.43 -18.43
CA ILE A 201 2.84 9.70 -19.25
C ILE A 201 3.24 11.16 -19.00
N PRO A 202 4.48 11.43 -18.54
CA PRO A 202 4.93 12.76 -18.14
C PRO A 202 5.30 13.61 -19.38
N VAL A 203 4.29 14.00 -20.15
CA VAL A 203 4.45 14.98 -21.23
C VAL A 203 4.01 16.35 -20.76
N GLU A 204 4.73 17.39 -21.20
CA GLU A 204 4.36 18.77 -20.94
C GLU A 204 3.16 19.14 -21.80
N ARG A 205 2.11 19.61 -21.15
CA ARG A 205 0.87 20.08 -21.78
C ARG A 205 0.43 21.36 -21.13
N GLY A 206 -0.41 22.12 -21.83
CA GLY A 206 -1.04 23.34 -21.30
C GLY A 206 -1.92 23.05 -20.08
N GLU A 207 -2.12 24.08 -19.27
CA GLU A 207 -3.03 24.01 -18.13
C GLU A 207 -4.45 23.69 -18.61
N GLY A 208 -5.12 22.70 -17.97
CA GLY A 208 -6.45 22.23 -18.37
C GLY A 208 -6.49 21.20 -19.52
N GLU A 209 -5.35 20.83 -20.10
CA GLU A 209 -5.29 19.73 -21.07
C GLU A 209 -5.28 18.36 -20.38
N GLY A 210 -5.92 17.37 -21.04
CA GLY A 210 -5.92 15.99 -20.55
C GLY A 210 -4.53 15.35 -20.52
N ARG A 211 -4.37 14.36 -19.67
CA ARG A 211 -3.12 13.61 -19.50
C ARG A 211 -3.08 12.41 -20.43
N ASP A 212 -1.88 12.02 -20.88
CA ASP A 212 -1.71 10.77 -21.60
C ASP A 212 -1.49 9.63 -20.62
N TYR A 213 -1.89 8.41 -21.02
CA TYR A 213 -1.84 7.24 -20.14
C TYR A 213 -1.29 6.02 -20.89
N VAL A 214 -0.55 5.18 -20.18
CA VAL A 214 -0.38 3.79 -20.54
C VAL A 214 -1.18 2.94 -19.56
N VAL A 215 -1.94 1.97 -20.06
CA VAL A 215 -2.82 1.10 -19.28
C VAL A 215 -2.53 -0.35 -19.62
N SER A 216 -2.42 -1.18 -18.60
CA SER A 216 -2.34 -2.63 -18.75
C SER A 216 -3.66 -3.31 -18.40
N TYR A 217 -3.99 -4.37 -19.15
CA TYR A 217 -5.25 -5.10 -19.03
C TYR A 217 -4.99 -6.59 -18.84
N LEU A 218 -5.87 -7.25 -18.09
CA LEU A 218 -5.86 -8.69 -17.94
C LEU A 218 -7.14 -9.29 -18.54
N GLY A 219 -7.01 -9.98 -19.64
CA GLY A 219 -8.12 -10.65 -20.33
C GLY A 219 -8.48 -11.97 -19.68
N THR A 220 -9.67 -12.49 -20.00
CA THR A 220 -10.15 -13.80 -19.50
C THR A 220 -9.34 -15.00 -20.03
N LYS A 221 -8.64 -14.79 -21.16
CA LYS A 221 -7.76 -15.79 -21.80
C LYS A 221 -6.28 -15.52 -21.53
N ALA A 222 -5.97 -14.64 -20.58
CA ALA A 222 -4.58 -14.35 -20.21
C ALA A 222 -3.87 -15.61 -19.72
N PRO A 223 -2.56 -15.74 -19.95
CA PRO A 223 -1.79 -16.84 -19.41
C PRO A 223 -1.86 -16.90 -17.90
N GLU A 224 -1.93 -18.09 -17.34
CA GLU A 224 -1.89 -18.27 -15.90
C GLU A 224 -0.58 -17.68 -15.31
N GLY A 225 -0.70 -16.95 -14.22
CA GLY A 225 0.42 -16.26 -13.59
C GLY A 225 0.75 -14.89 -14.16
N ALA A 226 0.26 -14.51 -15.35
CA ALA A 226 0.43 -13.16 -15.86
C ALA A 226 -0.32 -12.13 -15.02
N ASP A 227 0.27 -10.95 -14.87
CA ASP A 227 -0.38 -9.81 -14.26
C ASP A 227 -1.22 -9.03 -15.28
N PHE A 228 -0.77 -9.03 -16.55
CA PHE A 228 -1.50 -8.47 -17.69
C PHE A 228 -1.16 -9.22 -18.98
N ASP A 229 -2.04 -9.17 -19.96
CA ASP A 229 -1.83 -9.75 -21.30
C ASP A 229 -1.91 -8.72 -22.43
N ARG A 230 -2.17 -7.47 -22.08
CA ARG A 230 -2.29 -6.37 -23.04
C ARG A 230 -1.86 -5.05 -22.42
N ILE A 231 -1.21 -4.19 -23.22
CA ILE A 231 -0.98 -2.77 -22.92
C ILE A 231 -1.59 -1.91 -24.01
N GLU A 232 -2.13 -0.75 -23.61
CA GLU A 232 -2.61 0.30 -24.52
C GLU A 232 -2.05 1.65 -24.07
N VAL A 233 -1.75 2.50 -25.05
CA VAL A 233 -1.35 3.88 -24.80
C VAL A 233 -2.42 4.80 -25.32
N TYR A 234 -2.95 5.63 -24.45
CA TYR A 234 -3.96 6.63 -24.72
C TYR A 234 -3.33 8.00 -24.76
N ARG A 235 -3.48 8.68 -25.90
CA ARG A 235 -3.07 10.06 -26.08
C ARG A 235 -4.29 10.96 -26.12
N TYR A 236 -4.29 11.99 -25.30
CA TYR A 236 -5.32 13.02 -25.32
C TYR A 236 -5.15 13.91 -26.56
N ASP A 237 -6.24 14.09 -27.30
CA ASP A 237 -6.34 15.04 -28.40
C ASP A 237 -7.12 16.27 -27.94
N ALA A 238 -6.42 17.40 -27.81
CA ALA A 238 -6.98 18.66 -27.32
C ALA A 238 -8.04 19.24 -28.26
N GLN A 239 -7.93 18.96 -29.57
CA GLN A 239 -8.87 19.47 -30.55
C GLN A 239 -10.23 18.77 -30.46
N SER A 240 -10.23 17.45 -30.42
CA SER A 240 -11.45 16.63 -30.28
C SER A 240 -11.92 16.44 -28.85
N LYS A 241 -11.09 16.80 -27.86
CA LYS A 241 -11.28 16.53 -26.42
C LYS A 241 -11.53 15.05 -26.12
N ARG A 242 -10.84 14.16 -26.83
CA ARG A 242 -10.98 12.70 -26.73
C ARG A 242 -9.61 12.03 -26.65
N TYR A 243 -9.63 10.77 -26.24
CA TYR A 243 -8.43 9.93 -26.25
C TYR A 243 -8.37 9.09 -27.54
N ALA A 244 -7.20 9.08 -28.15
CA ALA A 244 -6.86 8.18 -29.24
C ALA A 244 -5.95 7.06 -28.72
N THR A 245 -6.23 5.80 -29.08
CA THR A 245 -5.31 4.69 -28.80
C THR A 245 -4.17 4.75 -29.82
N VAL A 246 -2.96 5.06 -29.37
CA VAL A 246 -1.76 5.19 -30.22
C VAL A 246 -0.84 3.97 -30.17
N LEU A 247 -1.07 3.06 -29.24
CA LEU A 247 -0.49 1.71 -29.17
C LEU A 247 -1.53 0.76 -28.60
N ALA A 248 -1.63 -0.45 -29.19
CA ALA A 248 -2.34 -1.58 -28.61
C ALA A 248 -1.51 -2.84 -28.86
N LYS A 249 -0.93 -3.42 -27.79
CA LYS A 249 -0.13 -4.64 -27.83
C LYS A 249 -0.79 -5.70 -26.97
N SER A 250 -1.12 -6.85 -27.56
CA SER A 250 -1.77 -7.98 -26.90
C SER A 250 -0.96 -9.26 -27.00
N GLY A 251 -1.39 -10.31 -26.31
CA GLY A 251 -0.74 -11.61 -26.30
C GLY A 251 0.53 -11.65 -25.44
N LEU A 252 0.66 -10.72 -24.50
CA LEU A 252 1.80 -10.63 -23.59
C LEU A 252 1.66 -11.64 -22.43
N TYR A 253 2.77 -12.04 -21.86
CA TYR A 253 2.86 -12.57 -20.51
C TYR A 253 3.47 -11.47 -19.64
N GLY A 254 2.67 -10.46 -19.35
CA GLY A 254 3.11 -9.26 -18.68
C GLY A 254 3.19 -9.42 -17.17
N LEU A 255 4.21 -8.83 -16.56
CA LEU A 255 4.45 -8.79 -15.13
C LEU A 255 4.52 -7.33 -14.66
N LEU A 256 3.90 -7.00 -13.54
CA LEU A 256 4.06 -5.68 -12.92
C LEU A 256 5.45 -5.56 -12.25
N PRO A 257 6.04 -4.37 -12.17
CA PRO A 257 5.44 -3.07 -12.52
C PRO A 257 5.48 -2.74 -14.00
N LEU A 258 4.51 -1.93 -14.44
CA LEU A 258 4.57 -1.12 -15.64
C LEU A 258 5.22 0.21 -15.25
N SER A 259 6.17 0.74 -16.01
CA SER A 259 6.85 1.98 -15.65
C SER A 259 7.01 2.93 -16.82
N VAL A 260 7.14 4.22 -16.50
CA VAL A 260 7.30 5.30 -17.47
C VAL A 260 8.46 6.17 -17.03
N ALA A 261 9.43 6.43 -17.90
CA ALA A 261 10.60 7.24 -17.59
C ALA A 261 10.70 8.41 -18.57
N LYS A 262 10.89 9.63 -18.06
CA LYS A 262 11.21 10.81 -18.88
C LYS A 262 12.69 10.77 -19.24
N LEU A 263 13.01 10.94 -20.52
CA LEU A 263 14.37 11.06 -21.04
C LEU A 263 14.49 12.38 -21.78
N ASP A 264 15.74 12.77 -22.09
CA ASP A 264 16.00 13.90 -22.97
C ASP A 264 15.41 13.61 -24.37
N GLY A 265 14.38 14.38 -24.75
CA GLY A 265 13.71 14.26 -26.05
C GLY A 265 12.50 13.32 -26.10
N GLY A 266 12.04 12.75 -24.96
CA GLY A 266 10.84 11.91 -24.98
C GLY A 266 10.56 11.15 -23.70
N VAL A 267 9.77 10.12 -23.83
CA VAL A 267 9.37 9.24 -22.72
C VAL A 267 9.54 7.80 -23.17
N ILE A 268 10.02 6.96 -22.27
CA ILE A 268 10.10 5.51 -22.45
C ILE A 268 9.07 4.83 -21.55
N ILE A 269 8.23 3.99 -22.17
CA ILE A 269 7.32 3.09 -21.47
C ILE A 269 7.99 1.73 -21.37
N LYS A 270 8.12 1.18 -20.18
CA LYS A 270 8.76 -0.12 -19.93
C LYS A 270 7.73 -1.14 -19.47
N ALA A 271 7.66 -2.26 -20.16
CA ALA A 271 6.83 -3.39 -19.81
C ALA A 271 7.72 -4.62 -19.54
N ARG A 272 7.52 -5.26 -18.40
CA ARG A 272 8.15 -6.54 -18.07
C ARG A 272 7.34 -7.66 -18.69
N VAL A 273 7.94 -8.47 -19.51
CA VAL A 273 7.27 -9.56 -20.24
C VAL A 273 8.07 -10.86 -20.08
N MET A 274 7.41 -11.92 -19.62
CA MET A 274 8.03 -13.24 -19.54
C MET A 274 7.90 -13.96 -20.88
N ASN A 275 9.02 -14.47 -21.37
CA ASN A 275 9.05 -15.34 -22.53
C ASN A 275 8.69 -16.77 -22.10
N LYS A 276 7.60 -17.31 -22.64
CA LYS A 276 7.11 -18.65 -22.31
C LYS A 276 8.02 -19.79 -22.71
N LYS A 277 8.95 -19.56 -23.64
CA LYS A 277 9.82 -20.62 -24.14
C LYS A 277 10.98 -20.92 -23.19
N ASP A 278 11.53 -19.87 -22.59
CA ASP A 278 12.73 -19.96 -21.74
C ASP A 278 12.45 -19.55 -20.28
N GLY A 279 11.25 -19.05 -19.97
CA GLY A 279 10.84 -18.59 -18.64
C GLY A 279 11.53 -17.30 -18.18
N ARG A 280 12.33 -16.66 -19.03
CA ARG A 280 13.06 -15.44 -18.68
C ARG A 280 12.17 -14.22 -18.80
N VAL A 281 12.43 -13.22 -17.96
CA VAL A 281 11.76 -11.93 -18.01
C VAL A 281 12.59 -10.98 -18.87
N TYR A 282 11.91 -10.29 -19.77
CA TYR A 282 12.46 -9.27 -20.65
C TYR A 282 11.82 -7.93 -20.37
N ILE A 283 12.59 -6.87 -20.47
CA ILE A 283 12.11 -5.49 -20.46
C ILE A 283 11.90 -5.07 -21.91
N GLN A 284 10.65 -4.76 -22.26
CA GLN A 284 10.30 -4.15 -23.55
C GLN A 284 10.15 -2.64 -23.35
N GLU A 285 10.95 -1.86 -24.09
CA GLU A 285 10.94 -0.41 -24.08
C GLU A 285 10.22 0.14 -25.31
N TYR A 286 9.21 0.97 -25.08
CA TYR A 286 8.45 1.63 -26.13
C TYR A 286 8.70 3.13 -26.09
N SER A 287 8.94 3.73 -27.27
CA SER A 287 9.14 5.18 -27.40
C SER A 287 7.82 5.94 -27.33
N TYR A 288 7.84 7.14 -26.75
CA TYR A 288 6.75 8.11 -26.77
C TYR A 288 7.35 9.52 -26.90
N PRO A 289 6.81 10.50 -27.65
CA PRO A 289 5.48 10.52 -28.27
C PRO A 289 5.35 9.66 -29.53
N PRO A 290 4.14 9.56 -30.12
CA PRO A 290 3.89 8.80 -31.36
C PRO A 290 4.82 9.18 -32.52
N PRO A 291 5.22 8.17 -33.36
CA PRO A 291 4.70 6.79 -33.38
C PRO A 291 5.27 5.95 -32.22
N VAL A 292 4.35 5.42 -31.38
CA VAL A 292 4.74 4.53 -30.26
C VAL A 292 5.17 3.18 -30.83
N ARG A 293 6.40 2.79 -30.62
CA ARG A 293 6.97 1.53 -31.14
C ARG A 293 7.96 0.93 -30.18
N LEU A 294 8.09 -0.39 -30.23
CA LEU A 294 9.15 -1.10 -29.53
C LEU A 294 10.52 -0.66 -30.09
N ILE A 295 11.37 -0.13 -29.24
CA ILE A 295 12.72 0.35 -29.61
C ILE A 295 13.81 -0.54 -29.06
N ARG A 296 13.54 -1.26 -27.96
CA ARG A 296 14.53 -2.12 -27.31
C ARG A 296 13.86 -3.25 -26.55
N GLU A 297 14.49 -4.42 -26.54
CA GLU A 297 14.14 -5.55 -25.68
C GLU A 297 15.43 -6.15 -25.13
N TYR A 298 15.49 -6.41 -23.83
CA TYR A 298 16.65 -7.00 -23.16
C TYR A 298 16.22 -7.81 -21.96
N SER A 299 17.03 -8.81 -21.58
CA SER A 299 16.77 -9.65 -20.40
C SER A 299 16.86 -8.82 -19.12
N GLU A 300 15.92 -9.01 -18.22
CA GLU A 300 16.04 -8.55 -16.84
C GLU A 300 17.09 -9.42 -16.14
N GLU A 301 18.13 -8.81 -15.58
CA GLU A 301 19.21 -9.49 -14.85
C GLU A 301 18.73 -10.02 -13.49
#